data_d3fdc94b2ed78d77137cc355bf86d367
#
_entry.id   d3fdc94b2ed78d77137cc355bf86d367
#
_cell.length_a   1.000
_cell.length_b   1.000
_cell.length_c   1.000
_cell.angle_alpha   90.00
_cell.angle_beta   90.00
_cell.angle_gamma   90.00
#
_symmetry.space_group_name_H-M   'P 1'
#
loop_
_entity.id
_entity.type
_entity.pdbx_description
1 polymer ?
#
loop_
_entity_poly.entity_id
_entity_poly.type
_entity_poly.pdbx_seq_one_letter_code
_entity_poly.pdbx_strand_id
1 'polypeptide(L)'
;MSANGRVVVLGGTGFLGRHVCAALHERGLEVVSVARGAPADLPPWRFHALDLVTLPGRDLARELGGTGAGVVVNAVGSIWGRRDDQMWEAAALPTLRLLDALALLPARPRLVHLGSVLEYGRMREGSSTTAVAEARPTSAYGRAKLAATRAVLERFRSGELTGMVLRISNIAGPGSPDVSLLGQVAGQLLQARGGPAVIRLDPLLAHRDYVDVRDVAEAVVAAALSRRSGELVDVGSGESTSVRALVDLLIERSGLPAVVEEHSGTGRQHSTETWSRVDTGPAWRSLGWRPHRPLTEAVEAYWREFTERRDVATRKGEPSA
;
A
#
# COMPACT_ATOMS: atom_id res chain seq x y z
N MET A 1 -14.06 -13.21 -18.20
CA MET A 1 -13.65 -11.78 -18.30
C MET A 1 -14.84 -11.05 -18.90
N SER A 2 -15.37 -10.02 -18.24
CA SER A 2 -16.39 -9.14 -18.84
C SER A 2 -15.76 -8.49 -20.07
N ALA A 3 -16.60 -8.18 -21.09
CA ALA A 3 -16.19 -7.71 -22.42
C ALA A 3 -15.35 -6.41 -22.46
N ASN A 4 -15.16 -5.73 -21.33
CA ASN A 4 -14.37 -4.52 -21.21
C ASN A 4 -13.20 -4.78 -20.28
N GLY A 5 -11.99 -4.93 -20.83
CA GLY A 5 -10.73 -5.05 -20.07
C GLY A 5 -10.33 -3.78 -19.30
N ARG A 6 -11.31 -2.98 -18.85
CA ARG A 6 -11.09 -1.71 -18.15
C ARG A 6 -11.05 -1.93 -16.64
N VAL A 7 -10.03 -1.37 -15.99
CA VAL A 7 -9.80 -1.40 -14.55
C VAL A 7 -9.73 0.02 -14.00
N VAL A 8 -10.53 0.31 -12.99
CA VAL A 8 -10.42 1.54 -12.19
C VAL A 8 -9.54 1.27 -10.98
N VAL A 9 -8.54 2.12 -10.74
CA VAL A 9 -7.67 2.08 -9.56
C VAL A 9 -7.93 3.31 -8.69
N LEU A 10 -8.68 3.13 -7.61
CA LEU A 10 -8.92 4.17 -6.62
C LEU A 10 -7.67 4.36 -5.76
N GLY A 11 -7.20 5.60 -5.62
CA GLY A 11 -5.89 5.90 -5.04
C GLY A 11 -4.73 5.66 -6.02
N GLY A 12 -5.01 5.67 -7.33
CA GLY A 12 -4.06 5.34 -8.39
C GLY A 12 -2.86 6.30 -8.52
N THR A 13 -2.89 7.48 -7.88
CA THR A 13 -1.74 8.40 -7.79
C THR A 13 -0.88 8.19 -6.54
N GLY A 14 -1.33 7.32 -5.61
CA GLY A 14 -0.61 6.99 -4.38
C GLY A 14 0.58 6.06 -4.62
N PHE A 15 1.37 5.84 -3.55
CA PHE A 15 2.56 5.00 -3.60
C PHE A 15 2.31 3.62 -4.24
N LEU A 16 1.44 2.81 -3.67
CA LEU A 16 1.10 1.50 -4.25
C LEU A 16 0.26 1.64 -5.53
N GLY A 17 -0.71 2.57 -5.54
CA GLY A 17 -1.67 2.71 -6.63
C GLY A 17 -1.02 2.95 -8.00
N ARG A 18 0.04 3.75 -8.08
CA ARG A 18 0.76 4.01 -9.33
C ARG A 18 1.45 2.76 -9.88
N HIS A 19 2.04 1.91 -9.00
CA HIS A 19 2.64 0.64 -9.41
C HIS A 19 1.57 -0.35 -9.88
N VAL A 20 0.41 -0.36 -9.23
CA VAL A 20 -0.74 -1.17 -9.67
C VAL A 20 -1.23 -0.69 -11.05
N CYS A 21 -1.36 0.62 -11.26
CA CYS A 21 -1.74 1.16 -12.57
C CYS A 21 -0.74 0.76 -13.65
N ALA A 22 0.57 0.88 -13.39
CA ALA A 22 1.62 0.49 -14.31
C ALA A 22 1.55 -1.01 -14.66
N ALA A 23 1.48 -1.88 -13.64
CA ALA A 23 1.42 -3.32 -13.84
C ALA A 23 0.16 -3.78 -14.60
N LEU A 24 -0.99 -3.14 -14.38
CA LEU A 24 -2.21 -3.40 -15.16
C LEU A 24 -2.07 -2.93 -16.61
N HIS A 25 -1.49 -1.76 -16.82
CA HIS A 25 -1.26 -1.20 -18.16
C HIS A 25 -0.29 -2.06 -18.98
N GLU A 26 0.81 -2.51 -18.37
CA GLU A 26 1.78 -3.43 -18.99
C GLU A 26 1.17 -4.79 -19.38
N ARG A 27 0.06 -5.19 -18.74
CA ARG A 27 -0.75 -6.36 -19.14
C ARG A 27 -1.77 -6.06 -20.24
N GLY A 28 -1.74 -4.86 -20.83
CA GLY A 28 -2.63 -4.44 -21.92
C GLY A 28 -4.06 -4.11 -21.48
N LEU A 29 -4.28 -3.85 -20.18
CA LEU A 29 -5.59 -3.46 -19.66
C LEU A 29 -5.80 -1.95 -19.81
N GLU A 30 -7.04 -1.54 -20.06
CA GLU A 30 -7.39 -0.11 -20.05
C GLU A 30 -7.52 0.37 -18.60
N VAL A 31 -6.57 1.20 -18.16
CA VAL A 31 -6.50 1.69 -16.78
C VAL A 31 -7.11 3.08 -16.65
N VAL A 32 -7.93 3.28 -15.62
CA VAL A 32 -8.40 4.58 -15.17
C VAL A 32 -7.91 4.79 -13.74
N SER A 33 -6.93 5.67 -13.58
CA SER A 33 -6.44 6.10 -12.26
C SER A 33 -7.40 7.13 -11.68
N VAL A 34 -7.84 6.90 -10.44
CA VAL A 34 -8.77 7.79 -9.73
C VAL A 34 -8.12 8.29 -8.45
N ALA A 35 -8.07 9.61 -8.28
CA ALA A 35 -7.61 10.27 -7.05
C ALA A 35 -8.19 11.69 -6.97
N ARG A 36 -8.01 12.36 -5.83
CA ARG A 36 -8.50 13.73 -5.61
C ARG A 36 -7.80 14.77 -6.46
N GLY A 37 -6.52 14.59 -6.73
CA GLY A 37 -5.68 15.50 -7.52
C GLY A 37 -4.93 14.77 -8.62
N ALA A 38 -4.70 15.46 -9.73
CA ALA A 38 -3.89 14.95 -10.83
C ALA A 38 -2.42 14.76 -10.39
N PRO A 39 -1.74 13.73 -10.90
CA PRO A 39 -0.30 13.61 -10.71
C PRO A 39 0.44 14.74 -11.43
N ALA A 40 1.64 15.07 -10.96
CA ALA A 40 2.49 16.10 -11.59
C ALA A 40 2.85 15.72 -13.04
N ASP A 41 3.11 14.44 -13.28
CA ASP A 41 3.38 13.89 -14.60
C ASP A 41 2.16 13.08 -15.06
N LEU A 42 1.69 13.36 -16.29
CA LEU A 42 0.56 12.63 -16.88
C LEU A 42 0.99 11.19 -17.21
N PRO A 43 0.34 10.18 -16.62
CA PRO A 43 0.63 8.80 -16.94
C PRO A 43 0.09 8.42 -18.32
N PRO A 44 0.56 7.31 -18.92
CA PRO A 44 0.07 6.82 -20.21
C PRO A 44 -1.37 6.29 -20.17
N TRP A 45 -2.00 6.25 -19.00
CA TRP A 45 -3.40 5.85 -18.80
C TRP A 45 -4.27 7.03 -18.39
N ARG A 46 -5.60 6.83 -18.43
CA ARG A 46 -6.56 7.90 -18.11
C ARG A 46 -6.53 8.25 -16.63
N PHE A 47 -6.63 9.53 -16.34
CA PHE A 47 -6.84 10.05 -14.98
C PHE A 47 -8.26 10.61 -14.84
N HIS A 48 -8.89 10.35 -13.71
CA HIS A 48 -10.20 10.88 -13.33
C HIS A 48 -10.15 11.44 -11.90
N ALA A 49 -10.40 12.74 -11.76
CA ALA A 49 -10.43 13.40 -10.45
C ALA A 49 -11.74 13.05 -9.72
N LEU A 50 -11.64 12.42 -8.54
CA LEU A 50 -12.81 12.02 -7.76
C LEU A 50 -12.48 11.95 -6.28
N ASP A 51 -13.33 12.52 -5.44
CA ASP A 51 -13.26 12.36 -3.99
C ASP A 51 -14.37 11.41 -3.52
N LEU A 52 -13.98 10.25 -2.99
CA LEU A 52 -14.90 9.23 -2.51
C LEU A 52 -15.69 9.66 -1.26
N VAL A 53 -15.20 10.67 -0.54
CA VAL A 53 -15.77 11.08 0.75
C VAL A 53 -16.76 12.24 0.58
N THR A 54 -16.47 13.19 -0.26
CA THR A 54 -17.27 14.42 -0.39
C THR A 54 -18.46 14.30 -1.33
N LEU A 55 -18.37 13.45 -2.37
CA LEU A 55 -19.44 13.26 -3.33
C LEU A 55 -20.67 12.55 -2.70
N PRO A 56 -21.91 12.98 -3.00
CA PRO A 56 -23.10 12.20 -2.66
C PRO A 56 -23.06 10.78 -3.26
N GLY A 57 -23.60 9.78 -2.57
CA GLY A 57 -23.49 8.38 -2.98
C GLY A 57 -24.03 8.08 -4.38
N ARG A 58 -25.14 8.73 -4.81
CA ARG A 58 -25.67 8.58 -6.17
C ARG A 58 -24.77 9.18 -7.24
N ASP A 59 -24.13 10.31 -6.94
CA ASP A 59 -23.18 10.95 -7.85
C ASP A 59 -21.91 10.11 -7.95
N LEU A 60 -21.41 9.59 -6.83
CA LEU A 60 -20.29 8.66 -6.81
C LEU A 60 -20.58 7.41 -7.66
N ALA A 61 -21.79 6.84 -7.54
CA ALA A 61 -22.22 5.71 -8.37
C ALA A 61 -22.26 6.06 -9.85
N ARG A 62 -22.78 7.23 -10.21
CA ARG A 62 -22.83 7.71 -11.60
C ARG A 62 -21.43 7.87 -12.18
N GLU A 63 -20.49 8.50 -11.44
CA GLU A 63 -19.11 8.69 -11.86
C GLU A 63 -18.39 7.35 -12.07
N LEU A 64 -18.51 6.44 -11.10
CA LEU A 64 -17.93 5.08 -11.21
C LEU A 64 -18.57 4.28 -12.35
N GLY A 65 -19.89 4.32 -12.49
CA GLY A 65 -20.62 3.66 -13.58
C GLY A 65 -20.23 4.19 -14.95
N GLY A 66 -20.03 5.50 -15.07
CA GLY A 66 -19.56 6.17 -16.30
C GLY A 66 -18.18 5.73 -16.76
N THR A 67 -17.36 5.16 -15.86
CA THR A 67 -16.07 4.58 -16.25
C THR A 67 -16.21 3.30 -17.08
N GLY A 68 -17.31 2.57 -16.96
CA GLY A 68 -17.53 1.26 -17.60
C GLY A 68 -16.56 0.18 -17.13
N ALA A 69 -16.01 0.30 -15.93
CA ALA A 69 -15.02 -0.63 -15.41
C ALA A 69 -15.61 -2.01 -15.11
N GLY A 70 -14.95 -3.06 -15.56
CA GLY A 70 -15.23 -4.44 -15.16
C GLY A 70 -14.59 -4.83 -13.82
N VAL A 71 -13.55 -4.08 -13.42
CA VAL A 71 -12.81 -4.29 -12.16
C VAL A 71 -12.55 -2.95 -11.48
N VAL A 72 -12.72 -2.91 -10.17
CA VAL A 72 -12.31 -1.78 -9.31
C VAL A 72 -11.27 -2.27 -8.31
N VAL A 73 -10.09 -1.65 -8.32
CA VAL A 73 -9.06 -1.84 -7.29
C VAL A 73 -9.16 -0.70 -6.29
N ASN A 74 -9.42 -1.02 -5.03
CA ASN A 74 -9.49 -0.04 -3.95
C ASN A 74 -8.15 0.01 -3.18
N ALA A 75 -7.24 0.86 -3.63
CA ALA A 75 -5.95 1.16 -2.99
C ALA A 75 -6.00 2.43 -2.10
N VAL A 76 -7.19 2.89 -1.73
CA VAL A 76 -7.36 4.05 -0.85
C VAL A 76 -7.07 3.69 0.60
N GLY A 77 -6.50 4.63 1.33
CA GLY A 77 -6.20 4.50 2.76
C GLY A 77 -4.71 4.57 3.05
N SER A 78 -4.25 5.76 3.46
CA SER A 78 -2.86 6.00 3.84
C SER A 78 -2.76 6.17 5.36
N ILE A 79 -1.71 5.58 5.93
CA ILE A 79 -1.31 5.80 7.32
C ILE A 79 -0.45 7.06 7.47
N TRP A 80 0.19 7.52 6.38
CA TRP A 80 1.20 8.56 6.40
C TRP A 80 0.63 9.96 6.63
N GLY A 81 1.27 10.74 7.52
CA GLY A 81 0.95 12.15 7.76
C GLY A 81 -0.41 12.39 8.42
N ARG A 82 -0.97 11.39 9.12
CA ARG A 82 -2.28 11.48 9.78
C ARG A 82 -2.18 11.14 11.26
N ARG A 83 -3.07 11.77 12.06
CA ARG A 83 -3.27 11.44 13.47
C ARG A 83 -4.28 10.29 13.61
N ASP A 84 -4.32 9.67 14.76
CA ASP A 84 -5.20 8.54 15.08
C ASP A 84 -6.69 8.86 14.90
N ASP A 85 -7.12 10.08 15.24
CA ASP A 85 -8.49 10.56 15.08
C ASP A 85 -8.93 10.69 13.62
N GLN A 86 -7.98 10.83 12.69
CA GLN A 86 -8.21 10.96 11.25
C GLN A 86 -8.22 9.60 10.50
N MET A 87 -7.85 8.51 11.18
CA MET A 87 -7.67 7.22 10.52
C MET A 87 -8.97 6.63 9.99
N TRP A 88 -10.08 6.86 10.67
CA TRP A 88 -11.38 6.39 10.20
C TRP A 88 -11.76 7.02 8.86
N GLU A 89 -11.67 8.34 8.77
CA GLU A 89 -11.98 9.09 7.54
C GLU A 89 -11.01 8.77 6.39
N ALA A 90 -9.77 8.43 6.72
CA ALA A 90 -8.75 8.15 5.73
C ALA A 90 -8.79 6.71 5.20
N ALA A 91 -9.14 5.72 6.04
CA ALA A 91 -8.92 4.32 5.72
C ALA A 91 -10.20 3.46 5.75
N ALA A 92 -11.26 3.88 6.46
CA ALA A 92 -12.53 3.15 6.50
C ALA A 92 -13.60 3.82 5.63
N LEU A 93 -13.91 5.07 5.90
CA LEU A 93 -15.03 5.80 5.29
C LEU A 93 -15.01 5.76 3.75
N PRO A 94 -13.89 5.97 3.05
CA PRO A 94 -13.88 5.90 1.58
C PRO A 94 -14.33 4.53 1.04
N THR A 95 -13.93 3.45 1.74
CA THR A 95 -14.34 2.09 1.36
C THR A 95 -15.83 1.85 1.59
N LEU A 96 -16.37 2.29 2.72
CA LEU A 96 -17.80 2.15 3.02
C LEU A 96 -18.63 2.89 1.97
N ARG A 97 -18.28 4.12 1.64
CA ARG A 97 -18.96 4.88 0.58
C ARG A 97 -18.81 4.26 -0.80
N LEU A 98 -17.65 3.68 -1.11
CA LEU A 98 -17.47 2.91 -2.33
C LEU A 98 -18.44 1.74 -2.41
N LEU A 99 -18.57 0.96 -1.33
CA LEU A 99 -19.48 -0.19 -1.30
C LEU A 99 -20.93 0.23 -1.56
N ASP A 100 -21.39 1.31 -0.92
CA ASP A 100 -22.73 1.85 -1.12
C ASP A 100 -22.94 2.32 -2.57
N ALA A 101 -21.94 2.98 -3.17
CA ALA A 101 -22.00 3.40 -4.56
C ALA A 101 -22.02 2.22 -5.54
N LEU A 102 -21.19 1.18 -5.30
CA LEU A 102 -21.17 -0.02 -6.14
C LEU A 102 -22.48 -0.80 -6.07
N ALA A 103 -23.17 -0.79 -4.93
CA ALA A 103 -24.48 -1.42 -4.76
C ALA A 103 -25.56 -0.79 -5.68
N LEU A 104 -25.43 0.48 -6.02
CA LEU A 104 -26.36 1.19 -6.89
C LEU A 104 -26.13 0.92 -8.39
N LEU A 105 -25.02 0.27 -8.77
CA LEU A 105 -24.70 0.00 -10.16
C LEU A 105 -25.51 -1.19 -10.70
N PRO A 106 -26.09 -1.08 -11.92
CA PRO A 106 -26.81 -2.19 -12.55
C PRO A 106 -25.87 -3.36 -12.92
N ALA A 107 -24.64 -3.03 -13.36
CA ALA A 107 -23.57 -4.00 -13.60
C ALA A 107 -22.45 -3.74 -12.60
N ARG A 108 -22.31 -4.64 -11.62
CA ARG A 108 -21.35 -4.46 -10.53
C ARG A 108 -19.99 -4.97 -10.95
N PRO A 109 -18.94 -4.12 -10.89
CA PRO A 109 -17.58 -4.55 -11.17
C PRO A 109 -17.06 -5.52 -10.10
N ARG A 110 -16.07 -6.32 -10.45
CA ARG A 110 -15.28 -7.07 -9.50
C ARG A 110 -14.49 -6.11 -8.59
N LEU A 111 -14.49 -6.33 -7.29
CA LEU A 111 -13.75 -5.49 -6.32
C LEU A 111 -12.50 -6.21 -5.81
N VAL A 112 -11.32 -5.59 -5.98
CA VAL A 112 -10.10 -5.97 -5.27
C VAL A 112 -9.83 -4.91 -4.19
N HIS A 113 -10.01 -5.29 -2.92
CA HIS A 113 -9.79 -4.38 -1.79
C HIS A 113 -8.42 -4.64 -1.14
N LEU A 114 -7.64 -3.58 -0.93
CA LEU A 114 -6.35 -3.66 -0.27
C LEU A 114 -6.51 -3.40 1.23
N GLY A 115 -6.45 -4.46 2.02
CA GLY A 115 -6.37 -4.48 3.48
C GLY A 115 -4.92 -4.30 3.96
N SER A 116 -4.68 -4.61 5.24
CA SER A 116 -3.36 -4.51 5.85
C SER A 116 -3.13 -5.61 6.88
N VAL A 117 -1.89 -6.11 7.00
CA VAL A 117 -1.51 -7.03 8.08
C VAL A 117 -1.65 -6.38 9.47
N LEU A 118 -1.69 -5.05 9.57
CA LEU A 118 -1.98 -4.33 10.83
C LEU A 118 -3.40 -4.59 11.36
N GLU A 119 -4.28 -5.19 10.56
CA GLU A 119 -5.59 -5.67 11.00
C GLU A 119 -5.48 -6.83 12.00
N TYR A 120 -4.39 -7.61 11.97
CA TYR A 120 -4.16 -8.72 12.91
C TYR A 120 -3.82 -8.22 14.32
N GLY A 121 -3.14 -7.06 14.43
CA GLY A 121 -2.61 -6.54 15.68
C GLY A 121 -1.34 -7.27 16.11
N ARG A 122 -1.21 -7.56 17.41
CA ARG A 122 -0.01 -8.21 17.95
C ARG A 122 0.12 -9.66 17.49
N MET A 123 1.26 -9.98 16.95
CA MET A 123 1.63 -11.34 16.59
C MET A 123 2.74 -11.84 17.54
N ARG A 124 2.71 -13.14 17.84
CA ARG A 124 3.78 -13.78 18.60
C ARG A 124 5.05 -13.84 17.72
N GLU A 125 6.19 -13.55 18.32
CA GLU A 125 7.48 -13.70 17.65
C GLU A 125 7.65 -15.15 17.13
N GLY A 126 8.19 -15.28 15.90
CA GLY A 126 8.34 -16.56 15.22
C GLY A 126 7.06 -17.06 14.52
N SER A 127 5.88 -16.48 14.79
CA SER A 127 4.64 -16.87 14.09
C SER A 127 4.49 -16.19 12.73
N SER A 128 3.62 -16.77 11.89
CA SER A 128 3.19 -16.16 10.62
C SER A 128 1.70 -15.84 10.66
N THR A 129 1.24 -14.93 9.78
CA THR A 129 -0.18 -14.66 9.61
C THR A 129 -0.89 -15.92 9.12
N THR A 130 -2.14 -16.06 9.50
CA THR A 130 -3.05 -16.99 8.86
C THR A 130 -4.34 -16.23 8.56
N ALA A 131 -4.86 -16.36 7.34
CA ALA A 131 -6.08 -15.65 6.92
C ALA A 131 -7.30 -15.93 7.82
N VAL A 132 -7.26 -17.04 8.56
CA VAL A 132 -8.29 -17.45 9.55
C VAL A 132 -7.99 -16.95 10.96
N ALA A 133 -6.82 -16.34 11.23
CA ALA A 133 -6.52 -15.79 12.54
C ALA A 133 -7.48 -14.65 12.89
N GLU A 134 -7.92 -14.61 14.14
CA GLU A 134 -8.78 -13.55 14.63
C GLU A 134 -8.04 -12.20 14.60
N ALA A 135 -8.60 -11.26 13.85
CA ALA A 135 -8.05 -9.91 13.72
C ALA A 135 -8.36 -9.07 14.98
N ARG A 136 -7.31 -8.64 15.69
CA ARG A 136 -7.37 -7.83 16.92
C ARG A 136 -6.43 -6.63 16.83
N PRO A 137 -6.72 -5.65 15.96
CA PRO A 137 -5.84 -4.51 15.71
C PRO A 137 -5.60 -3.68 16.95
N THR A 138 -4.35 -3.25 17.16
CA THR A 138 -3.95 -2.40 18.29
C THR A 138 -3.88 -0.93 17.90
N SER A 139 -3.65 -0.62 16.61
CA SER A 139 -3.57 0.76 16.09
C SER A 139 -4.91 1.27 15.57
N ALA A 140 -5.11 2.59 15.56
CA ALA A 140 -6.30 3.23 14.95
C ALA A 140 -6.42 2.91 13.46
N TYR A 141 -5.29 2.91 12.75
CA TYR A 141 -5.24 2.51 11.34
C TYR A 141 -5.67 1.05 11.14
N GLY A 142 -5.12 0.13 11.91
CA GLY A 142 -5.50 -1.30 11.84
C GLY A 142 -7.00 -1.51 12.11
N ARG A 143 -7.57 -0.79 13.08
CA ARG A 143 -9.03 -0.83 13.35
C ARG A 143 -9.85 -0.32 12.17
N ALA A 144 -9.46 0.80 11.56
CA ALA A 144 -10.14 1.37 10.41
C ALA A 144 -10.05 0.43 9.19
N LYS A 145 -8.88 -0.13 8.91
CA LYS A 145 -8.70 -1.12 7.82
C LYS A 145 -9.53 -2.38 8.06
N LEU A 146 -9.55 -2.90 9.28
CA LEU A 146 -10.37 -4.07 9.61
C LEU A 146 -11.86 -3.81 9.42
N ALA A 147 -12.35 -2.63 9.79
CA ALA A 147 -13.75 -2.26 9.57
C ALA A 147 -14.09 -2.27 8.06
N ALA A 148 -13.23 -1.68 7.23
CA ALA A 148 -13.37 -1.70 5.77
C ALA A 148 -13.32 -3.13 5.21
N THR A 149 -12.34 -3.93 5.61
CA THR A 149 -12.20 -5.34 5.21
C THR A 149 -13.44 -6.16 5.56
N ARG A 150 -13.96 -6.02 6.78
CA ARG A 150 -15.19 -6.74 7.22
C ARG A 150 -16.40 -6.34 6.38
N ALA A 151 -16.58 -5.05 6.09
CA ALA A 151 -17.67 -4.58 5.25
C ALA A 151 -17.58 -5.14 3.83
N VAL A 152 -16.39 -5.19 3.23
CA VAL A 152 -16.16 -5.80 1.91
C VAL A 152 -16.48 -7.28 1.91
N LEU A 153 -15.99 -8.04 2.90
CA LEU A 153 -16.24 -9.48 3.01
C LEU A 153 -17.72 -9.79 3.21
N GLU A 154 -18.46 -8.92 3.90
CA GLU A 154 -19.92 -9.06 4.06
C GLU A 154 -20.64 -8.94 2.72
N ARG A 155 -20.28 -7.95 1.87
CA ARG A 155 -20.82 -7.80 0.51
C ARG A 155 -20.48 -8.99 -0.39
N PHE A 156 -19.34 -9.64 -0.17
CA PHE A 156 -19.01 -10.89 -0.87
C PHE A 156 -19.84 -12.08 -0.38
N ARG A 157 -20.03 -12.22 0.94
CA ARG A 157 -20.86 -13.30 1.51
C ARG A 157 -22.33 -13.21 1.11
N SER A 158 -22.88 -12.01 1.05
CA SER A 158 -24.26 -11.78 0.59
C SER A 158 -24.46 -11.98 -0.91
N GLY A 159 -23.36 -12.19 -1.67
CA GLY A 159 -23.43 -12.29 -3.13
C GLY A 159 -23.69 -10.95 -3.83
N GLU A 160 -23.68 -9.83 -3.10
CA GLU A 160 -23.92 -8.50 -3.64
C GLU A 160 -22.76 -8.05 -4.53
N LEU A 161 -21.51 -8.36 -4.14
CA LEU A 161 -20.31 -8.08 -4.90
C LEU A 161 -19.47 -9.35 -5.08
N THR A 162 -18.63 -9.34 -6.10
CA THR A 162 -17.59 -10.36 -6.30
C THR A 162 -16.21 -9.73 -6.17
N GLY A 163 -15.22 -10.49 -5.72
CA GLY A 163 -13.86 -9.98 -5.63
C GLY A 163 -13.01 -10.65 -4.56
N MET A 164 -11.95 -9.98 -4.17
CA MET A 164 -10.99 -10.46 -3.17
C MET A 164 -10.52 -9.33 -2.26
N VAL A 165 -10.12 -9.69 -1.06
CA VAL A 165 -9.39 -8.83 -0.14
C VAL A 165 -7.94 -9.29 -0.09
N LEU A 166 -7.00 -8.36 -0.29
CA LEU A 166 -5.57 -8.60 -0.10
C LEU A 166 -5.09 -7.83 1.12
N ARG A 167 -4.69 -8.52 2.19
CA ARG A 167 -3.99 -7.89 3.33
C ARG A 167 -2.52 -7.76 3.03
N ILE A 168 -2.07 -6.54 2.84
CA ILE A 168 -0.70 -6.25 2.42
C ILE A 168 0.19 -6.04 3.63
N SER A 169 1.39 -6.62 3.63
CA SER A 169 2.42 -6.39 4.65
C SER A 169 3.11 -5.03 4.46
N ASN A 170 4.25 -4.82 5.12
CA ASN A 170 4.96 -3.54 4.97
C ASN A 170 5.59 -3.47 3.59
N ILE A 171 5.27 -2.42 2.85
CA ILE A 171 5.74 -2.26 1.47
C ILE A 171 7.04 -1.46 1.48
N ALA A 172 8.05 -1.97 0.78
CA ALA A 172 9.29 -1.27 0.47
C ALA A 172 9.48 -1.16 -1.05
N GLY A 173 10.30 -0.21 -1.49
CA GLY A 173 10.66 -0.12 -2.90
C GLY A 173 10.50 1.27 -3.49
N PRO A 174 10.69 1.41 -4.81
CA PRO A 174 10.70 2.69 -5.50
C PRO A 174 9.42 3.48 -5.23
N GLY A 175 9.61 4.76 -4.93
CA GLY A 175 8.52 5.67 -4.61
C GLY A 175 7.94 5.58 -3.22
N SER A 176 8.59 4.89 -2.29
CA SER A 176 8.24 5.00 -0.87
C SER A 176 8.20 6.45 -0.44
N PRO A 177 7.17 6.89 0.33
CA PRO A 177 7.02 8.29 0.72
C PRO A 177 8.19 8.79 1.56
N ASP A 178 8.53 10.08 1.44
CA ASP A 178 9.62 10.72 2.21
C ASP A 178 9.36 10.67 3.73
N VAL A 179 8.10 10.60 4.15
CA VAL A 179 7.70 10.42 5.56
C VAL A 179 7.82 8.96 6.05
N SER A 180 8.10 8.00 5.19
CA SER A 180 8.39 6.62 5.57
C SER A 180 9.75 6.49 6.25
N LEU A 181 10.02 5.36 6.90
CA LEU A 181 11.35 5.11 7.50
C LEU A 181 12.47 5.21 6.46
N LEU A 182 12.28 4.57 5.29
CA LEU A 182 13.25 4.67 4.19
C LEU A 182 13.46 6.13 3.76
N GLY A 183 12.37 6.92 3.65
CA GLY A 183 12.44 8.33 3.28
C GLY A 183 13.16 9.19 4.31
N GLN A 184 12.89 8.97 5.59
CA GLN A 184 13.57 9.68 6.67
C GLN A 184 15.07 9.38 6.70
N VAL A 185 15.46 8.11 6.56
CA VAL A 185 16.87 7.70 6.50
C VAL A 185 17.56 8.28 5.26
N ALA A 186 16.97 8.12 4.09
CA ALA A 186 17.51 8.63 2.84
C ALA A 186 17.67 10.16 2.84
N GLY A 187 16.69 10.88 3.41
CA GLY A 187 16.75 12.32 3.58
C GLY A 187 17.93 12.76 4.45
N GLN A 188 18.15 12.08 5.59
CA GLN A 188 19.27 12.37 6.50
C GLN A 188 20.62 12.01 5.87
N LEU A 189 20.71 10.91 5.10
CA LEU A 189 21.91 10.54 4.36
C LEU A 189 22.34 11.64 3.39
N LEU A 190 21.42 12.21 2.61
CA LEU A 190 21.73 13.23 1.62
C LEU A 190 21.96 14.63 2.22
N GLN A 191 21.56 14.88 3.47
CA GLN A 191 21.80 16.15 4.16
C GLN A 191 23.19 16.24 4.78
N ALA A 192 23.92 15.14 4.91
CA ALA A 192 25.25 15.13 5.51
C ALA A 192 26.25 15.93 4.66
N ARG A 193 27.00 16.81 5.31
CA ARG A 193 28.06 17.64 4.68
C ARG A 193 29.36 17.45 5.43
N GLY A 194 30.37 16.99 4.72
CA GLY A 194 31.76 17.00 5.22
C GLY A 194 32.10 15.89 6.24
N GLY A 195 31.28 14.86 6.38
CA GLY A 195 31.53 13.73 7.30
C GLY A 195 30.45 12.66 7.23
N PRO A 196 30.50 11.61 8.09
CA PRO A 196 29.46 10.62 8.19
C PRO A 196 28.10 11.23 8.53
N ALA A 197 27.03 10.74 7.90
CA ALA A 197 25.65 11.13 8.24
C ALA A 197 25.30 10.66 9.65
N VAL A 198 24.64 11.49 10.44
CA VAL A 198 24.08 11.09 11.74
C VAL A 198 22.59 10.87 11.56
N ILE A 199 22.19 9.59 11.52
CA ILE A 199 20.80 9.16 11.30
C ILE A 199 20.12 9.03 12.66
N ARG A 200 19.19 9.95 12.97
CA ARG A 200 18.45 9.98 14.23
C ARG A 200 17.08 9.35 14.08
N LEU A 201 16.83 8.29 14.84
CA LEU A 201 15.60 7.50 14.77
C LEU A 201 15.07 7.14 16.16
N ASP A 202 13.79 6.83 16.23
CA ASP A 202 13.20 6.15 17.38
C ASP A 202 13.75 4.70 17.47
N PRO A 203 13.65 4.01 18.63
CA PRO A 203 14.20 2.67 18.81
C PRO A 203 13.72 1.66 17.76
N LEU A 204 14.65 0.95 17.12
CA LEU A 204 14.44 0.07 15.98
C LEU A 204 14.18 -1.40 16.41
N LEU A 205 13.31 -1.62 17.41
CA LEU A 205 13.12 -2.92 18.08
C LEU A 205 12.21 -3.89 17.31
N ALA A 206 11.42 -3.39 16.36
CA ALA A 206 10.41 -4.21 15.69
C ALA A 206 10.99 -5.05 14.55
N HIS A 207 10.32 -6.16 14.28
CA HIS A 207 10.54 -7.01 13.10
C HIS A 207 9.31 -6.95 12.21
N ARG A 208 9.51 -6.81 10.90
CA ARG A 208 8.44 -6.64 9.92
C ARG A 208 8.69 -7.52 8.70
N ASP A 209 7.59 -8.02 8.13
CA ASP A 209 7.61 -8.56 6.77
C ASP A 209 7.59 -7.39 5.80
N TYR A 210 8.66 -7.21 5.03
CA TYR A 210 8.78 -6.20 3.98
C TYR A 210 8.70 -6.84 2.61
N VAL A 211 7.75 -6.41 1.79
CA VAL A 211 7.54 -6.89 0.43
C VAL A 211 7.80 -5.76 -0.58
N ASP A 212 8.37 -6.10 -1.71
CA ASP A 212 8.59 -5.15 -2.81
C ASP A 212 7.25 -4.65 -3.36
N VAL A 213 7.13 -3.35 -3.57
CA VAL A 213 5.91 -2.70 -4.10
C VAL A 213 5.50 -3.26 -5.47
N ARG A 214 6.46 -3.68 -6.28
CA ARG A 214 6.23 -4.26 -7.61
C ARG A 214 5.63 -5.67 -7.50
N ASP A 215 6.08 -6.47 -6.53
CA ASP A 215 5.51 -7.79 -6.24
C ASP A 215 4.07 -7.65 -5.73
N VAL A 216 3.80 -6.66 -4.87
CA VAL A 216 2.43 -6.35 -4.44
C VAL A 216 1.56 -5.96 -5.63
N ALA A 217 2.04 -5.13 -6.55
CA ALA A 217 1.30 -4.75 -7.75
C ALA A 217 0.95 -5.98 -8.60
N GLU A 218 1.87 -6.93 -8.76
CA GLU A 218 1.61 -8.19 -9.45
C GLU A 218 0.56 -9.07 -8.73
N ALA A 219 0.56 -9.10 -7.39
CA ALA A 219 -0.49 -9.79 -6.63
C ALA A 219 -1.87 -9.16 -6.89
N VAL A 220 -1.93 -7.83 -6.95
CA VAL A 220 -3.17 -7.10 -7.26
C VAL A 220 -3.66 -7.40 -8.68
N VAL A 221 -2.75 -7.45 -9.66
CA VAL A 221 -3.07 -7.87 -11.04
C VAL A 221 -3.63 -9.30 -11.05
N ALA A 222 -2.99 -10.23 -10.35
CA ALA A 222 -3.46 -11.62 -10.26
C ALA A 222 -4.86 -11.69 -9.64
N ALA A 223 -5.14 -10.91 -8.59
CA ALA A 223 -6.46 -10.83 -7.96
C ALA A 223 -7.52 -10.19 -8.88
N ALA A 224 -7.15 -9.15 -9.63
CA ALA A 224 -8.03 -8.49 -10.58
C ALA A 224 -8.49 -9.44 -11.71
N LEU A 225 -7.59 -10.30 -12.19
CA LEU A 225 -7.84 -11.25 -13.27
C LEU A 225 -8.37 -12.62 -12.79
N SER A 226 -8.34 -12.89 -11.48
CA SER A 226 -8.81 -14.15 -10.91
C SER A 226 -10.32 -14.33 -11.07
N ARG A 227 -10.74 -15.60 -11.25
CA ARG A 227 -12.17 -15.99 -11.20
C ARG A 227 -12.64 -16.32 -9.79
N ARG A 228 -11.74 -16.48 -8.82
CA ARG A 228 -12.08 -16.74 -7.42
C ARG A 228 -12.73 -15.50 -6.79
N SER A 229 -13.61 -15.69 -5.84
CA SER A 229 -14.34 -14.62 -5.17
C SER A 229 -14.59 -14.96 -3.71
N GLY A 230 -14.74 -13.91 -2.88
CA GLY A 230 -15.03 -14.05 -1.45
C GLY A 230 -13.82 -14.40 -0.59
N GLU A 231 -12.63 -14.46 -1.17
CA GLU A 231 -11.42 -14.85 -0.47
C GLU A 231 -10.69 -13.63 0.13
N LEU A 232 -10.05 -13.87 1.27
CA LEU A 232 -9.09 -12.99 1.91
C LEU A 232 -7.71 -13.66 1.83
N VAL A 233 -6.73 -12.95 1.30
CA VAL A 233 -5.37 -13.44 1.05
C VAL A 233 -4.35 -12.46 1.60
N ASP A 234 -3.38 -12.95 2.37
CA ASP A 234 -2.26 -12.16 2.83
C ASP A 234 -1.16 -12.09 1.76
N VAL A 235 -0.60 -10.89 1.58
CA VAL A 235 0.45 -10.59 0.60
C VAL A 235 1.66 -10.01 1.33
N GLY A 236 2.78 -10.71 1.28
CA GLY A 236 4.03 -10.34 1.94
C GLY A 236 5.20 -11.11 1.36
N SER A 237 6.40 -10.91 1.89
CA SER A 237 7.61 -11.63 1.49
C SER A 237 7.68 -13.04 2.10
N GLY A 238 7.04 -13.25 3.24
CA GLY A 238 7.21 -14.47 4.05
C GLY A 238 8.42 -14.44 4.97
N GLU A 239 9.18 -13.36 4.96
CA GLU A 239 10.36 -13.15 5.78
C GLU A 239 10.13 -12.02 6.79
N SER A 240 10.66 -12.18 7.99
CA SER A 240 10.61 -11.14 9.02
C SER A 240 12.00 -10.54 9.20
N THR A 241 12.12 -9.27 8.85
CA THR A 241 13.37 -8.49 8.92
C THR A 241 13.27 -7.47 10.05
N SER A 242 14.33 -7.32 10.86
CA SER A 242 14.36 -6.27 11.87
C SER A 242 14.36 -4.89 11.21
N VAL A 243 13.68 -3.93 11.83
CA VAL A 243 13.68 -2.53 11.35
C VAL A 243 15.10 -1.97 11.30
N ARG A 244 15.96 -2.41 12.24
CA ARG A 244 17.39 -2.06 12.24
C ARG A 244 18.09 -2.58 10.99
N ALA A 245 17.89 -3.84 10.62
CA ALA A 245 18.49 -4.42 9.42
C ALA A 245 18.03 -3.72 8.13
N LEU A 246 16.79 -3.25 8.07
CA LEU A 246 16.31 -2.44 6.93
C LEU A 246 17.08 -1.11 6.83
N VAL A 247 17.31 -0.43 7.96
CA VAL A 247 18.07 0.83 8.00
C VAL A 247 19.53 0.59 7.58
N ASP A 248 20.18 -0.43 8.17
CA ASP A 248 21.56 -0.77 7.86
C ASP A 248 21.72 -1.15 6.37
N LEU A 249 20.74 -1.86 5.80
CA LEU A 249 20.71 -2.20 4.37
C LEU A 249 20.63 -0.94 3.49
N LEU A 250 19.79 0.04 3.83
CA LEU A 250 19.72 1.29 3.07
C LEU A 250 21.02 2.08 3.15
N ILE A 251 21.66 2.14 4.31
CA ILE A 251 22.96 2.79 4.50
C ILE A 251 24.02 2.09 3.61
N GLU A 252 24.07 0.77 3.65
CA GLU A 252 24.96 -0.03 2.81
C GLU A 252 24.76 0.26 1.32
N ARG A 253 23.52 0.22 0.85
CA ARG A 253 23.17 0.46 -0.57
C ARG A 253 23.39 1.90 -1.01
N SER A 254 23.36 2.85 -0.08
CA SER A 254 23.68 4.25 -0.38
C SER A 254 25.16 4.48 -0.69
N GLY A 255 26.06 3.65 -0.17
CA GLY A 255 27.49 3.84 -0.22
C GLY A 255 28.01 5.03 0.60
N LEU A 256 27.12 5.68 1.40
CA LEU A 256 27.47 6.84 2.19
C LEU A 256 27.83 6.43 3.63
N PRO A 257 28.87 7.00 4.22
CA PRO A 257 29.20 6.73 5.62
C PRO A 257 28.14 7.32 6.55
N ALA A 258 27.66 6.52 7.50
CA ALA A 258 26.65 6.95 8.45
C ALA A 258 26.80 6.29 9.82
N VAL A 259 26.29 6.98 10.87
CA VAL A 259 26.12 6.47 12.22
C VAL A 259 24.66 6.60 12.61
N VAL A 260 24.07 5.53 13.15
CA VAL A 260 22.70 5.52 13.62
C VAL A 260 22.63 5.80 15.12
N GLU A 261 21.94 6.86 15.49
CA GLU A 261 21.65 7.24 16.87
C GLU A 261 20.17 6.95 17.16
N GLU A 262 19.91 6.04 18.07
CA GLU A 262 18.56 5.73 18.55
C GLU A 262 18.27 6.57 19.80
N HIS A 263 17.19 7.37 19.76
CA HIS A 263 16.79 8.20 20.90
C HIS A 263 15.68 7.51 21.69
N SER A 264 15.75 7.56 23.00
CA SER A 264 14.63 7.21 23.87
C SER A 264 13.54 8.27 23.68
N GLY A 265 12.67 8.09 22.67
CA GLY A 265 11.70 9.08 22.23
C GLY A 265 10.69 9.43 23.31
N THR A 266 10.58 10.72 23.61
CA THR A 266 9.48 11.27 24.38
C THR A 266 8.29 11.46 23.45
N GLY A 267 7.36 10.47 23.39
CA GLY A 267 6.00 10.78 23.03
C GLY A 267 5.39 10.26 21.72
N ARG A 268 6.09 9.58 20.82
CA ARG A 268 5.40 8.77 19.81
C ARG A 268 5.18 7.38 20.38
N GLN A 269 3.91 6.93 20.42
CA GLN A 269 3.60 5.55 20.77
C GLN A 269 4.39 4.64 19.83
N HIS A 270 5.41 3.96 20.36
CA HIS A 270 6.06 2.86 19.65
C HIS A 270 4.96 1.90 19.23
N SER A 271 4.94 1.52 17.96
CA SER A 271 4.02 0.49 17.48
C SER A 271 4.05 -0.66 18.46
N THR A 272 2.92 -0.96 19.09
CA THR A 272 2.80 -2.10 20.03
C THR A 272 2.94 -3.43 19.33
N GLU A 273 2.99 -3.40 18.01
CA GLU A 273 3.21 -4.55 17.15
C GLU A 273 4.70 -4.69 16.91
N THR A 274 5.32 -5.69 17.52
CA THR A 274 6.77 -5.91 17.48
C THR A 274 7.21 -6.93 16.44
N TRP A 275 6.26 -7.72 15.88
CA TRP A 275 6.53 -8.80 14.95
C TRP A 275 5.49 -8.87 13.85
N SER A 276 5.91 -9.10 12.60
CA SER A 276 5.04 -9.57 11.53
C SER A 276 5.80 -10.46 10.55
N ARG A 277 5.14 -11.52 10.08
CA ARG A 277 5.55 -12.40 8.99
C ARG A 277 4.31 -12.97 8.31
N VAL A 278 4.28 -12.98 6.99
CA VAL A 278 3.14 -13.49 6.19
C VAL A 278 3.37 -14.97 5.85
N ASP A 279 2.29 -15.78 5.95
CA ASP A 279 2.25 -17.06 5.27
C ASP A 279 1.86 -16.84 3.79
N THR A 280 2.81 -17.03 2.89
CA THR A 280 2.62 -16.83 1.43
C THR A 280 1.94 -18.02 0.75
N GLY A 281 1.76 -19.15 1.42
CA GLY A 281 1.14 -20.36 0.88
C GLY A 281 -0.29 -20.14 0.35
N PRO A 282 -1.18 -19.45 1.07
CA PRO A 282 -2.51 -19.12 0.58
C PRO A 282 -2.49 -18.27 -0.70
N ALA A 283 -1.60 -17.28 -0.80
CA ALA A 283 -1.46 -16.45 -2.00
C ALA A 283 -1.08 -17.28 -3.23
N TRP A 284 -0.17 -18.21 -3.06
CA TRP A 284 0.18 -19.15 -4.12
C TRP A 284 -1.00 -20.01 -4.56
N ARG A 285 -1.74 -20.60 -3.63
CA ARG A 285 -2.88 -21.47 -3.96
C ARG A 285 -4.04 -20.72 -4.60
N SER A 286 -4.30 -19.48 -4.17
CA SER A 286 -5.44 -18.69 -4.65
C SER A 286 -5.15 -17.90 -5.91
N LEU A 287 -3.94 -17.39 -6.06
CA LEU A 287 -3.56 -16.44 -7.12
C LEU A 287 -2.46 -16.96 -8.05
N GLY A 288 -1.77 -18.06 -7.70
CA GLY A 288 -0.54 -18.46 -8.36
C GLY A 288 0.61 -17.48 -8.19
N TRP A 289 0.50 -16.60 -7.16
CA TRP A 289 1.45 -15.54 -6.92
C TRP A 289 2.41 -15.88 -5.77
N ARG A 290 3.68 -15.50 -5.94
CA ARG A 290 4.72 -15.51 -4.90
C ARG A 290 5.56 -14.26 -5.01
N PRO A 291 6.11 -13.76 -3.90
CA PRO A 291 7.15 -12.72 -3.94
C PRO A 291 8.39 -13.29 -4.59
N HIS A 292 9.07 -12.50 -5.40
CA HIS A 292 10.28 -12.94 -6.10
C HIS A 292 11.40 -11.89 -6.07
N ARG A 293 11.11 -10.66 -5.64
CA ARG A 293 12.12 -9.61 -5.47
C ARG A 293 12.57 -9.58 -4.01
N PRO A 294 13.88 -9.81 -3.76
CA PRO A 294 14.40 -9.73 -2.40
C PRO A 294 14.36 -8.29 -1.88
N LEU A 295 14.34 -8.12 -0.55
CA LEU A 295 14.32 -6.80 0.08
C LEU A 295 15.51 -5.93 -0.33
N THR A 296 16.68 -6.55 -0.60
CA THR A 296 17.87 -5.87 -1.10
C THR A 296 17.62 -5.14 -2.42
N GLU A 297 16.91 -5.76 -3.35
CA GLU A 297 16.54 -5.16 -4.63
C GLU A 297 15.52 -4.03 -4.46
N ALA A 298 14.54 -4.21 -3.55
CA ALA A 298 13.56 -3.18 -3.23
C ALA A 298 14.22 -1.91 -2.69
N VAL A 299 15.16 -2.06 -1.76
CA VAL A 299 15.90 -0.94 -1.14
C VAL A 299 16.84 -0.26 -2.13
N GLU A 300 17.54 -1.04 -2.96
CA GLU A 300 18.42 -0.50 -4.01
C GLU A 300 17.64 0.30 -5.05
N ALA A 301 16.50 -0.24 -5.54
CA ALA A 301 15.64 0.45 -6.47
C ALA A 301 15.03 1.73 -5.86
N TYR A 302 14.68 1.68 -4.57
CA TYR A 302 14.24 2.86 -3.83
C TYR A 302 15.33 3.93 -3.78
N TRP A 303 16.57 3.59 -3.36
CA TRP A 303 17.66 4.54 -3.24
C TRP A 303 17.99 5.23 -4.57
N ARG A 304 18.07 4.46 -5.64
CA ARG A 304 18.30 4.98 -7.00
C ARG A 304 17.24 6.00 -7.40
N GLU A 305 15.94 5.65 -7.29
CA GLU A 305 14.87 6.59 -7.64
C GLU A 305 14.87 7.83 -6.72
N PHE A 306 15.14 7.64 -5.42
CA PHE A 306 15.17 8.74 -4.47
C PHE A 306 16.25 9.78 -4.81
N THR A 307 17.44 9.33 -5.18
CA THR A 307 18.55 10.21 -5.60
C THR A 307 18.27 10.89 -6.94
N GLU A 308 17.76 10.15 -7.93
CA GLU A 308 17.39 10.71 -9.25
C GLU A 308 16.35 11.81 -9.13
N ARG A 309 15.32 11.63 -8.31
CA ARG A 309 14.28 12.66 -8.06
C ARG A 309 14.89 13.94 -7.45
N ARG A 310 15.83 13.82 -6.52
CA ARG A 310 16.50 14.96 -5.87
C ARG A 310 17.43 15.69 -6.82
N ASP A 311 18.14 14.99 -7.66
CA ASP A 311 19.01 15.60 -8.68
C ASP A 311 18.20 16.40 -9.70
N VAL A 312 17.04 15.90 -10.13
CA VAL A 312 16.12 16.61 -11.03
C VAL A 312 15.56 17.88 -10.37
N ALA A 313 15.12 17.81 -9.10
CA ALA A 313 14.61 18.96 -8.37
C ALA A 313 15.68 20.05 -8.20
N THR A 314 16.91 19.67 -7.86
CA THR A 314 18.04 20.60 -7.73
C THR A 314 18.35 21.30 -9.05
N ARG A 315 18.31 20.59 -10.18
CA ARG A 315 18.54 21.17 -11.51
C ARG A 315 17.46 22.14 -11.96
N LYS A 316 16.21 21.93 -11.49
CA LYS A 316 15.08 22.84 -11.78
C LYS A 316 15.02 24.05 -10.85
N GLY A 317 15.90 24.17 -9.85
CA GLY A 317 15.92 25.26 -8.87
C GLY A 317 14.77 25.23 -7.87
N GLU A 318 14.08 24.11 -7.71
CA GLU A 318 13.04 23.92 -6.71
C GLU A 318 13.70 23.65 -5.35
N PRO A 319 13.31 24.35 -4.24
CA PRO A 319 13.84 24.06 -2.92
C PRO A 319 13.46 22.63 -2.52
N SER A 320 14.43 21.87 -2.03
CA SER A 320 14.16 20.56 -1.45
C SER A 320 13.23 20.70 -0.23
N ALA A 321 12.04 20.18 -0.31
CA ALA A 321 11.04 20.16 0.76
C ALA A 321 11.49 19.34 1.97
#